data_43d1abd960f181e2e23f5b159f1710d1
#
_entry.id   43d1abd960f181e2e23f5b159f1710d1
#
_cell.length_a   1.000
_cell.length_b   1.000
_cell.length_c   1.000
_cell.angle_alpha   90.00
_cell.angle_beta   90.00
_cell.angle_gamma   90.00
#
_symmetry.space_group_name_H-M   'P 1'
#
loop_
_entity.id
_entity.type
_entity.pdbx_description
1 polymer ?
#
loop_
_entity_poly.entity_id
_entity_poly.type
_entity_poly.pdbx_seq_one_letter_code
_entity_poly.pdbx_strand_id
1 'polypeptide(L)'
;MNDRTHRRKLGQNYLIDPVILFEIERAINPQDNNLFFEIGPGTGALTSHLVGQNRKVIGIDLDQQNIISLLARFPKNDNEFIHGDVLKDPLDYLLKTKHRVVGNLPYNISTQIIIKLINYFDTIEDIHFLVQKEVAHRVCASNQSKDWGRLGVKISALFETSILFDVPPESFDIRPKVQSSFIRLIPRLSPMIALETFSEFSNLVDQSFANKRKGIKNNLKKFEINYKRLNINPLARAEELS
;
A
#
# COMPACT_ATOMS: atom_id res chain seq x y z
N MET A 1 10.55 19.70 22.69
CA MET A 1 10.33 18.24 22.73
C MET A 1 11.25 17.63 21.71
N ASN A 2 11.97 16.55 22.05
CA ASN A 2 12.99 16.03 21.13
C ASN A 2 12.29 15.47 19.87
N ASP A 3 12.57 16.01 18.71
CA ASP A 3 12.01 15.69 17.41
C ASP A 3 11.95 14.16 17.14
N ARG A 4 13.01 13.43 17.49
CA ARG A 4 13.09 11.96 17.36
C ARG A 4 12.04 11.20 18.18
N THR A 5 11.63 11.71 19.36
CA THR A 5 10.63 11.05 20.21
C THR A 5 9.23 11.21 19.62
N HIS A 6 8.91 12.37 19.06
CA HIS A 6 7.65 12.63 18.36
C HIS A 6 7.54 11.75 17.12
N ARG A 7 8.57 11.70 16.29
CA ARG A 7 8.64 10.91 15.07
C ARG A 7 8.52 9.40 15.33
N ARG A 8 9.14 8.88 16.41
CA ARG A 8 8.97 7.48 16.81
C ARG A 8 7.52 7.14 17.17
N LYS A 9 6.79 8.07 17.81
CA LYS A 9 5.36 7.88 18.11
C LYS A 9 4.50 7.83 16.85
N LEU A 10 4.87 8.57 15.82
CA LEU A 10 4.20 8.57 14.51
C LEU A 10 4.66 7.41 13.60
N GLY A 11 5.65 6.62 14.03
CA GLY A 11 6.20 5.52 13.22
C GLY A 11 6.99 6.00 11.99
N GLN A 12 7.48 7.24 11.99
CA GLN A 12 8.20 7.85 10.88
C GLN A 12 9.66 7.41 10.85
N ASN A 13 10.06 6.71 9.78
CA ASN A 13 11.44 6.36 9.45
C ASN A 13 11.74 7.01 8.07
N TYR A 14 12.44 8.13 8.07
CA TYR A 14 12.74 8.83 6.82
C TYR A 14 13.86 8.12 6.06
N LEU A 15 13.59 7.84 4.79
CA LEU A 15 14.60 7.32 3.87
C LEU A 15 15.60 8.45 3.57
N ILE A 16 16.91 8.17 3.77
CA ILE A 16 17.97 9.16 3.59
C ILE A 16 19.06 8.69 2.62
N ASP A 17 19.03 7.44 2.23
CA ASP A 17 20.03 6.83 1.34
C ASP A 17 19.78 7.26 -0.11
N PRO A 18 20.72 8.04 -0.72
CA PRO A 18 20.53 8.55 -2.07
C PRO A 18 20.56 7.45 -3.14
N VAL A 19 21.26 6.33 -2.88
CA VAL A 19 21.29 5.20 -3.83
C VAL A 19 19.93 4.53 -3.87
N ILE A 20 19.33 4.29 -2.71
CA ILE A 20 17.98 3.71 -2.64
C ILE A 20 16.93 4.65 -3.21
N LEU A 21 17.02 5.96 -2.95
CA LEU A 21 16.11 6.95 -3.54
C LEU A 21 16.19 6.94 -5.07
N PHE A 22 17.38 6.83 -5.62
CA PHE A 22 17.60 6.72 -7.07
C PHE A 22 17.03 5.40 -7.66
N GLU A 23 17.22 4.26 -6.95
CA GLU A 23 16.63 2.98 -7.37
C GLU A 23 15.09 3.01 -7.30
N ILE A 24 14.51 3.69 -6.31
CA ILE A 24 13.06 3.93 -6.22
C ILE A 24 12.58 4.76 -7.42
N GLU A 25 13.25 5.87 -7.73
CA GLU A 25 12.92 6.70 -8.90
C GLU A 25 12.97 5.88 -10.19
N ARG A 26 14.03 5.10 -10.40
CA ARG A 26 14.13 4.20 -11.56
C ARG A 26 12.99 3.19 -11.64
N ALA A 27 12.62 2.60 -10.51
CA ALA A 27 11.54 1.62 -10.45
C ALA A 27 10.16 2.24 -10.70
N ILE A 28 9.92 3.45 -10.20
CA ILE A 28 8.71 4.24 -10.49
C ILE A 28 8.73 4.70 -11.96
N ASN A 29 9.90 5.06 -12.49
CA ASN A 29 10.08 5.58 -13.84
C ASN A 29 9.14 6.77 -14.13
N PRO A 30 9.29 7.93 -13.44
CA PRO A 30 8.41 9.07 -13.60
C PRO A 30 8.46 9.62 -15.03
N GLN A 31 7.31 9.77 -15.67
CA GLN A 31 7.15 10.34 -17.01
C GLN A 31 6.52 11.74 -16.94
N ASP A 32 6.69 12.52 -17.99
CA ASP A 32 5.99 13.81 -18.12
C ASP A 32 4.49 13.59 -18.07
N ASN A 33 3.79 14.57 -17.48
CA ASN A 33 2.35 14.55 -17.22
C ASN A 33 1.87 13.52 -16.19
N ASN A 34 2.78 12.79 -15.49
CA ASN A 34 2.34 11.96 -14.37
C ASN A 34 1.76 12.82 -13.25
N LEU A 35 0.68 12.31 -12.68
CA LEU A 35 0.07 12.82 -11.46
C LEU A 35 0.39 11.87 -10.32
N PHE A 36 1.16 12.34 -9.35
CA PHE A 36 1.53 11.55 -8.18
C PHE A 36 0.67 11.91 -6.99
N PHE A 37 0.25 10.90 -6.23
CA PHE A 37 -0.31 11.06 -4.90
C PHE A 37 0.64 10.42 -3.89
N GLU A 38 1.36 11.25 -3.14
CA GLU A 38 2.36 10.79 -2.18
C GLU A 38 1.77 10.74 -0.77
N ILE A 39 1.82 9.56 -0.16
CA ILE A 39 1.37 9.33 1.21
C ILE A 39 2.56 9.41 2.14
N GLY A 40 2.55 10.38 3.07
CA GLY A 40 3.63 10.59 4.02
C GLY A 40 4.92 11.10 3.37
N PRO A 41 4.90 12.23 2.64
CA PRO A 41 6.09 12.78 1.99
C PRO A 41 7.22 13.12 2.98
N GLY A 42 6.91 13.31 4.27
CA GLY A 42 7.89 13.60 5.30
C GLY A 42 8.71 14.83 4.98
N THR A 43 10.04 14.68 4.95
CA THR A 43 10.97 15.76 4.62
C THR A 43 11.08 16.02 3.10
N GLY A 44 10.35 15.30 2.27
CA GLY A 44 10.36 15.45 0.81
C GLY A 44 11.52 14.73 0.12
N ALA A 45 12.07 13.67 0.74
CA ALA A 45 13.15 12.90 0.14
C ALA A 45 12.69 12.23 -1.16
N LEU A 46 11.59 11.47 -1.13
CA LEU A 46 11.01 10.86 -2.32
C LEU A 46 10.37 11.93 -3.23
N THR A 47 9.66 12.90 -2.65
CA THR A 47 9.05 14.02 -3.41
C THR A 47 10.04 14.66 -4.37
N SER A 48 11.31 14.87 -3.97
CA SER A 48 12.33 15.50 -4.81
C SER A 48 12.68 14.72 -6.08
N HIS A 49 12.41 13.43 -6.12
CA HIS A 49 12.58 12.55 -7.28
C HIS A 49 11.33 12.47 -8.17
N LEU A 50 10.17 12.88 -7.63
CA LEU A 50 8.89 12.85 -8.34
C LEU A 50 8.58 14.17 -9.03
N VAL A 51 8.93 15.30 -8.39
CA VAL A 51 8.73 16.62 -8.98
C VAL A 51 9.54 16.79 -10.26
N GLY A 52 9.00 17.52 -11.21
CA GLY A 52 9.68 17.75 -12.48
C GLY A 52 8.86 18.65 -13.39
N GLN A 53 9.40 18.95 -14.57
CA GLN A 53 8.68 19.71 -15.58
C GLN A 53 7.44 18.89 -16.02
N ASN A 54 6.26 19.50 -15.99
CA ASN A 54 4.99 18.87 -16.35
C ASN A 54 4.55 17.68 -15.45
N ARG A 55 5.11 17.53 -14.26
CA ARG A 55 4.66 16.53 -13.26
C ARG A 55 4.02 17.23 -12.07
N LYS A 56 2.94 16.68 -11.55
CA LYS A 56 2.27 17.20 -10.35
C LYS A 56 2.36 16.19 -9.22
N VAL A 57 2.72 16.65 -8.02
CA VAL A 57 2.70 15.87 -6.79
C VAL A 57 1.65 16.45 -5.84
N ILE A 58 0.72 15.61 -5.41
CA ILE A 58 -0.19 15.90 -4.29
C ILE A 58 0.28 15.04 -3.14
N GLY A 59 0.70 15.67 -2.03
CA GLY A 59 1.18 14.97 -0.84
C GLY A 59 0.26 15.15 0.36
N ILE A 60 -0.02 14.09 1.12
CA ILE A 60 -0.73 14.14 2.41
C ILE A 60 0.18 13.68 3.54
N ASP A 61 0.35 14.49 4.59
CA ASP A 61 1.14 14.15 5.77
C ASP A 61 0.41 14.54 7.06
N LEU A 62 0.54 13.71 8.07
CA LEU A 62 -0.04 13.95 9.39
C LEU A 62 0.74 15.01 10.19
N ASP A 63 2.00 15.24 9.84
CA ASP A 63 2.86 16.22 10.51
C ASP A 63 2.82 17.57 9.80
N GLN A 64 2.20 18.57 10.45
CA GLN A 64 2.08 19.91 9.91
C GLN A 64 3.46 20.57 9.65
N GLN A 65 4.50 20.24 10.40
CA GLN A 65 5.84 20.79 10.17
C GLN A 65 6.44 20.29 8.86
N ASN A 66 6.17 19.03 8.50
CA ASN A 66 6.54 18.50 7.19
C ASN A 66 5.85 19.29 6.07
N ILE A 67 4.55 19.55 6.19
CA ILE A 67 3.78 20.33 5.20
C ILE A 67 4.35 21.73 5.02
N ILE A 68 4.66 22.45 6.11
CA ILE A 68 5.27 23.78 6.04
C ILE A 68 6.61 23.73 5.29
N SER A 69 7.44 22.74 5.60
CA SER A 69 8.74 22.57 4.96
C SER A 69 8.63 22.22 3.46
N LEU A 70 7.67 21.37 3.10
CA LEU A 70 7.40 20.97 1.72
C LEU A 70 6.90 22.15 0.87
N LEU A 71 5.99 22.97 1.41
CA LEU A 71 5.48 24.16 0.74
C LEU A 71 6.58 25.22 0.51
N ALA A 72 7.55 25.31 1.42
CA ALA A 72 8.70 26.19 1.25
C ALA A 72 9.70 25.67 0.20
N ARG A 73 9.89 24.34 0.13
CA ARG A 73 10.87 23.69 -0.76
C ARG A 73 10.35 23.49 -2.19
N PHE A 74 9.06 23.18 -2.34
CA PHE A 74 8.43 22.89 -3.62
C PHE A 74 7.31 23.90 -3.87
N PRO A 75 7.59 25.02 -4.56
CA PRO A 75 6.61 26.09 -4.77
C PRO A 75 5.39 25.63 -5.56
N LYS A 76 4.26 26.30 -5.30
CA LYS A 76 2.88 25.93 -5.59
C LYS A 76 2.47 25.70 -7.04
N ASN A 77 3.29 25.99 -8.03
CA ASN A 77 2.78 26.03 -9.42
C ASN A 77 2.26 24.69 -9.94
N ASP A 78 2.79 23.54 -9.41
CA ASP A 78 2.37 22.21 -9.86
C ASP A 78 2.22 21.20 -8.70
N ASN A 79 2.51 21.59 -7.44
CA ASN A 79 2.50 20.69 -6.31
C ASN A 79 1.55 21.18 -5.22
N GLU A 80 0.92 20.23 -4.51
CA GLU A 80 -0.02 20.49 -3.44
C GLU A 80 0.33 19.61 -2.23
N PHE A 81 0.45 20.21 -1.03
CA PHE A 81 0.73 19.46 0.19
C PHE A 81 -0.34 19.75 1.24
N ILE A 82 -0.93 18.69 1.78
CA ILE A 82 -2.12 18.70 2.60
C ILE A 82 -1.77 18.15 3.98
N HIS A 83 -2.07 18.92 5.02
CA HIS A 83 -2.04 18.40 6.39
C HIS A 83 -3.29 17.55 6.63
N GLY A 84 -3.12 16.25 6.86
CA GLY A 84 -4.26 15.33 7.01
C GLY A 84 -3.86 13.92 7.45
N ASP A 85 -4.86 13.17 7.88
CA ASP A 85 -4.73 11.75 8.24
C ASP A 85 -5.23 10.89 7.08
N VAL A 86 -4.31 10.25 6.36
CA VAL A 86 -4.63 9.39 5.21
C VAL A 86 -5.66 8.31 5.52
N LEU A 87 -5.79 7.87 6.77
CA LEU A 87 -6.76 6.85 7.18
C LEU A 87 -8.16 7.44 7.44
N LYS A 88 -8.26 8.69 7.89
CA LYS A 88 -9.53 9.32 8.28
C LYS A 88 -10.09 10.20 7.18
N ASP A 89 -9.22 11.00 6.55
CA ASP A 89 -9.66 11.98 5.57
C ASP A 89 -10.12 11.30 4.29
N PRO A 90 -11.17 11.81 3.64
CA PRO A 90 -11.56 11.35 2.32
C PRO A 90 -10.45 11.71 1.32
N LEU A 91 -10.11 10.76 0.44
CA LEU A 91 -9.06 10.96 -0.58
C LEU A 91 -9.69 11.36 -1.92
N ASP A 92 -10.62 12.32 -1.89
CA ASP A 92 -11.40 12.77 -3.07
C ASP A 92 -10.51 13.30 -4.21
N TYR A 93 -9.26 13.64 -3.90
CA TYR A 93 -8.25 14.01 -4.90
C TYR A 93 -8.00 12.88 -5.90
N LEU A 94 -8.17 11.61 -5.48
CA LEU A 94 -8.03 10.42 -6.31
C LEU A 94 -9.31 10.08 -7.12
N LEU A 95 -10.43 10.75 -6.85
CA LEU A 95 -11.70 10.45 -7.51
C LEU A 95 -11.86 11.10 -8.88
N LYS A 96 -11.05 12.10 -9.21
CA LYS A 96 -11.22 12.92 -10.42
C LYS A 96 -10.37 12.46 -11.60
N THR A 97 -9.18 11.96 -11.35
CA THR A 97 -8.19 11.59 -12.38
C THR A 97 -7.38 10.39 -11.93
N LYS A 98 -6.72 9.71 -12.87
CA LYS A 98 -5.78 8.64 -12.52
C LYS A 98 -4.50 9.23 -11.91
N HIS A 99 -4.07 8.62 -10.80
CA HIS A 99 -2.85 8.97 -10.09
C HIS A 99 -1.95 7.75 -9.92
N ARG A 100 -0.67 8.00 -9.91
CA ARG A 100 0.34 7.07 -9.43
C ARG A 100 0.53 7.30 -7.93
N VAL A 101 0.17 6.31 -7.12
CA VAL A 101 0.22 6.43 -5.66
C VAL A 101 1.57 5.96 -5.16
N VAL A 102 2.26 6.78 -4.38
CA VAL A 102 3.60 6.47 -3.90
C VAL A 102 3.72 6.76 -2.40
N GLY A 103 4.73 6.17 -1.75
CA GLY A 103 5.03 6.54 -0.36
C GLY A 103 5.99 5.59 0.34
N ASN A 104 6.70 6.16 1.32
CA ASN A 104 7.41 5.42 2.34
C ASN A 104 6.48 5.30 3.56
N LEU A 105 5.72 4.20 3.64
CA LEU A 105 4.60 4.12 4.59
C LEU A 105 5.03 3.86 6.04
N PRO A 106 4.37 4.51 7.02
CA PRO A 106 4.51 4.13 8.43
C PRO A 106 4.11 2.67 8.63
N TYR A 107 4.98 1.88 9.27
CA TYR A 107 4.83 0.42 9.34
C TYR A 107 3.57 -0.06 10.05
N ASN A 108 3.14 0.68 11.07
CA ASN A 108 1.98 0.35 11.88
C ASN A 108 0.63 0.48 11.15
N ILE A 109 0.58 1.24 10.06
CA ILE A 109 -0.66 1.53 9.32
C ILE A 109 -0.61 1.15 7.84
N SER A 110 0.53 0.65 7.34
CA SER A 110 0.73 0.36 5.91
C SER A 110 -0.34 -0.56 5.32
N THR A 111 -0.72 -1.63 6.02
CA THR A 111 -1.79 -2.54 5.59
C THR A 111 -3.15 -1.84 5.49
N GLN A 112 -3.46 -0.95 6.45
CA GLN A 112 -4.74 -0.22 6.47
C GLN A 112 -4.80 0.77 5.30
N ILE A 113 -3.68 1.43 4.99
CA ILE A 113 -3.57 2.33 3.83
C ILE A 113 -3.82 1.56 2.53
N ILE A 114 -3.15 0.41 2.34
CA ILE A 114 -3.31 -0.41 1.14
C ILE A 114 -4.78 -0.85 0.97
N ILE A 115 -5.43 -1.28 2.05
CA ILE A 115 -6.85 -1.68 2.00
C ILE A 115 -7.75 -0.46 1.70
N LYS A 116 -7.48 0.71 2.28
CA LYS A 116 -8.25 1.94 2.00
C LYS A 116 -8.18 2.33 0.52
N LEU A 117 -7.03 2.18 -0.12
CA LEU A 117 -6.83 2.52 -1.53
C LEU A 117 -7.66 1.66 -2.49
N ILE A 118 -8.16 0.52 -2.07
CA ILE A 118 -9.08 -0.30 -2.89
C ILE A 118 -10.33 0.49 -3.28
N ASN A 119 -10.82 1.37 -2.40
CA ASN A 119 -11.98 2.21 -2.70
C ASN A 119 -11.74 3.23 -3.84
N TYR A 120 -10.48 3.41 -4.23
CA TYR A 120 -10.04 4.33 -5.29
C TYR A 120 -9.45 3.58 -6.50
N PHE A 121 -9.75 2.28 -6.61
CA PHE A 121 -9.21 1.38 -7.64
C PHE A 121 -9.27 1.97 -9.05
N ASP A 122 -10.42 2.54 -9.44
CA ASP A 122 -10.64 3.06 -10.80
C ASP A 122 -9.82 4.31 -11.13
N THR A 123 -9.35 5.02 -10.10
CA THR A 123 -8.56 6.25 -10.24
C THR A 123 -7.08 6.06 -9.95
N ILE A 124 -6.65 4.83 -9.71
CA ILE A 124 -5.24 4.47 -9.52
C ILE A 124 -4.68 3.94 -10.83
N GLU A 125 -3.51 4.44 -11.24
CA GLU A 125 -2.72 3.91 -12.34
C GLU A 125 -1.81 2.79 -11.85
N ASP A 126 -1.03 3.07 -10.81
CA ASP A 126 -0.21 2.11 -10.08
C ASP A 126 0.06 2.61 -8.65
N ILE A 127 0.54 1.68 -7.80
CA ILE A 127 0.93 1.97 -6.43
C ILE A 127 2.37 1.50 -6.24
N HIS A 128 3.20 2.35 -5.65
CA HIS A 128 4.57 2.03 -5.29
C HIS A 128 4.84 2.39 -3.83
N PHE A 129 5.02 1.39 -2.99
CA PHE A 129 5.22 1.61 -1.56
C PHE A 129 6.47 0.96 -1.01
N LEU A 130 7.13 1.67 -0.10
CA LEU A 130 8.12 1.11 0.78
C LEU A 130 7.41 0.68 2.08
N VAL A 131 7.48 -0.62 2.39
CA VAL A 131 6.81 -1.24 3.55
C VAL A 131 7.73 -2.22 4.25
N GLN A 132 7.37 -2.68 5.45
CA GLN A 132 8.11 -3.78 6.09
C GLN A 132 8.14 -5.02 5.19
N LYS A 133 9.26 -5.72 5.15
CA LYS A 133 9.46 -6.93 4.33
C LYS A 133 8.39 -7.99 4.59
N GLU A 134 7.97 -8.20 5.84
CA GLU A 134 6.88 -9.12 6.16
C GLU A 134 5.56 -8.69 5.51
N VAL A 135 5.24 -7.37 5.55
CA VAL A 135 4.04 -6.84 4.91
C VAL A 135 4.11 -7.01 3.40
N ALA A 136 5.27 -6.73 2.78
CA ALA A 136 5.50 -6.95 1.36
C ALA A 136 5.24 -8.40 0.95
N HIS A 137 5.80 -9.36 1.69
CA HIS A 137 5.58 -10.79 1.45
C HIS A 137 4.11 -11.19 1.56
N ARG A 138 3.37 -10.61 2.51
CA ARG A 138 1.93 -10.88 2.67
C ARG A 138 1.06 -10.22 1.59
N VAL A 139 1.42 -9.03 1.14
CA VAL A 139 0.73 -8.31 0.05
C VAL A 139 0.96 -8.99 -1.29
N CYS A 140 2.21 -9.38 -1.56
CA CYS A 140 2.63 -9.97 -2.82
C CYS A 140 2.61 -11.51 -2.79
N ALA A 141 2.01 -12.12 -1.76
CA ALA A 141 1.90 -13.56 -1.65
C ALA A 141 1.08 -14.14 -2.82
N SER A 142 1.59 -15.19 -3.41
CA SER A 142 0.85 -16.02 -4.37
C SER A 142 0.22 -17.22 -3.66
N ASN A 143 -0.79 -17.80 -4.29
CA ASN A 143 -1.34 -19.09 -3.90
C ASN A 143 -0.22 -20.12 -3.68
N GLN A 144 -0.33 -20.94 -2.64
CA GLN A 144 0.65 -21.93 -2.18
C GLN A 144 1.94 -21.37 -1.55
N SER A 145 2.13 -20.05 -1.48
CA SER A 145 3.23 -19.50 -0.68
C SER A 145 2.90 -19.56 0.82
N LYS A 146 3.94 -19.67 1.66
CA LYS A 146 3.79 -19.68 3.13
C LYS A 146 3.11 -18.41 3.69
N ASP A 147 3.20 -17.30 2.96
CA ASP A 147 2.69 -16.00 3.35
C ASP A 147 1.27 -15.73 2.79
N TRP A 148 0.72 -16.71 2.02
CA TRP A 148 -0.64 -16.63 1.48
C TRP A 148 -1.67 -16.54 2.61
N GLY A 149 -2.50 -15.54 2.56
CA GLY A 149 -3.47 -15.28 3.60
C GLY A 149 -4.44 -14.16 3.24
N ARG A 150 -5.25 -13.74 4.21
CA ARG A 150 -6.31 -12.75 4.00
C ARG A 150 -5.91 -11.54 3.17
N LEU A 151 -4.75 -10.95 3.48
CA LEU A 151 -4.28 -9.74 2.80
C LEU A 151 -3.95 -10.04 1.33
N GLY A 152 -3.16 -11.08 1.07
CA GLY A 152 -2.79 -11.49 -0.28
C GLY A 152 -4.03 -11.82 -1.13
N VAL A 153 -4.99 -12.57 -0.58
CA VAL A 153 -6.25 -12.90 -1.27
C VAL A 153 -7.03 -11.64 -1.65
N LYS A 154 -7.21 -10.71 -0.70
CA LYS A 154 -7.97 -9.47 -0.95
C LYS A 154 -7.31 -8.59 -2.01
N ILE A 155 -5.98 -8.45 -1.94
CA ILE A 155 -5.24 -7.59 -2.87
C ILE A 155 -5.14 -8.25 -4.25
N SER A 156 -4.80 -9.54 -4.32
CA SER A 156 -4.63 -10.25 -5.60
C SER A 156 -5.92 -10.34 -6.43
N ALA A 157 -7.09 -10.23 -5.80
CA ALA A 157 -8.37 -10.19 -6.50
C ALA A 157 -8.52 -8.95 -7.42
N LEU A 158 -7.86 -7.85 -7.05
CA LEU A 158 -7.97 -6.56 -7.74
C LEU A 158 -6.66 -6.10 -8.38
N PHE A 159 -5.51 -6.45 -7.80
CA PHE A 159 -4.20 -5.96 -8.22
C PHE A 159 -3.26 -7.09 -8.62
N GLU A 160 -2.40 -6.82 -9.57
CA GLU A 160 -1.15 -7.55 -9.79
C GLU A 160 -0.08 -6.95 -8.89
N THR A 161 0.65 -7.79 -8.17
CA THR A 161 1.60 -7.35 -7.14
C THR A 161 2.99 -7.88 -7.39
N SER A 162 4.01 -7.09 -7.07
CA SER A 162 5.41 -7.51 -7.16
C SER A 162 6.27 -6.85 -6.08
N ILE A 163 7.21 -7.61 -5.53
CA ILE A 163 8.33 -7.07 -4.76
C ILE A 163 9.40 -6.69 -5.77
N LEU A 164 9.82 -5.43 -5.77
CA LEU A 164 10.82 -4.92 -6.72
C LEU A 164 12.24 -5.11 -6.19
N PHE A 165 12.48 -4.71 -4.93
CA PHE A 165 13.75 -4.94 -4.23
C PHE A 165 13.61 -4.73 -2.72
N ASP A 166 14.60 -5.21 -1.97
CA ASP A 166 14.70 -5.03 -0.53
C ASP A 166 15.53 -3.79 -0.18
N VAL A 167 15.16 -3.13 0.92
CA VAL A 167 15.84 -1.93 1.44
C VAL A 167 16.34 -2.22 2.85
N PRO A 168 17.67 -2.08 3.11
CA PRO A 168 18.23 -2.37 4.41
C PRO A 168 17.92 -1.26 5.42
N PRO A 169 17.92 -1.57 6.73
CA PRO A 169 17.61 -0.60 7.79
C PRO A 169 18.55 0.62 7.84
N GLU A 170 19.77 0.47 7.36
CA GLU A 170 20.79 1.52 7.31
C GLU A 170 20.41 2.68 6.41
N SER A 171 19.53 2.46 5.45
CA SER A 171 19.05 3.47 4.50
C SER A 171 18.12 4.51 5.16
N PHE A 172 17.76 4.34 6.43
CA PHE A 172 16.86 5.22 7.17
C PHE A 172 17.59 6.00 8.29
N ASP A 173 17.17 7.23 8.55
CA ASP A 173 17.71 8.08 9.61
C ASP A 173 17.42 7.54 11.03
N ILE A 174 16.24 6.98 11.25
CA ILE A 174 15.90 6.16 12.39
C ILE A 174 15.82 4.72 11.90
N ARG A 175 16.83 3.92 12.18
CA ARG A 175 16.92 2.54 11.72
C ARG A 175 15.75 1.71 12.21
N PRO A 176 14.92 1.16 11.33
CA PRO A 176 13.90 0.19 11.72
C PRO A 176 14.55 -1.10 12.21
N LYS A 177 13.81 -1.87 13.02
CA LYS A 177 14.30 -3.17 13.53
C LYS A 177 14.28 -4.28 12.48
N VAL A 178 13.63 -4.05 11.35
CA VAL A 178 13.39 -5.04 10.28
C VAL A 178 13.72 -4.43 8.92
N GLN A 179 14.02 -5.27 7.95
CA GLN A 179 14.18 -4.86 6.56
C GLN A 179 12.86 -4.34 5.99
N SER A 180 12.98 -3.50 5.00
CA SER A 180 11.87 -3.03 4.17
C SER A 180 11.95 -3.63 2.77
N SER A 181 10.86 -3.57 2.05
CA SER A 181 10.81 -3.92 0.63
C SER A 181 10.00 -2.88 -0.13
N PHE A 182 10.46 -2.56 -1.32
CA PHE A 182 9.74 -1.70 -2.24
C PHE A 182 8.85 -2.57 -3.12
N ILE A 183 7.55 -2.29 -3.10
CA ILE A 183 6.52 -3.09 -3.78
C ILE A 183 5.79 -2.26 -4.82
N ARG A 184 5.26 -2.94 -5.83
CA ARG A 184 4.37 -2.36 -6.84
C ARG A 184 3.06 -3.14 -6.89
N LEU A 185 1.94 -2.39 -6.98
CA LEU A 185 0.61 -2.93 -7.25
C LEU A 185 0.05 -2.23 -8.48
N ILE A 186 -0.43 -3.01 -9.44
CA ILE A 186 -1.05 -2.51 -10.67
C ILE A 186 -2.51 -3.00 -10.70
N PRO A 187 -3.51 -2.09 -10.86
CA PRO A 187 -4.89 -2.50 -11.03
C PRO A 187 -5.03 -3.50 -12.19
N ARG A 188 -5.72 -4.62 -11.95
CA ARG A 188 -5.98 -5.61 -12.99
C ARG A 188 -6.87 -5.03 -14.07
N LEU A 189 -6.56 -5.27 -15.33
CA LEU A 189 -7.46 -4.95 -16.46
C LEU A 189 -8.78 -5.73 -16.37
N SER A 190 -8.74 -6.93 -15.80
CA SER A 190 -9.90 -7.78 -15.52
C SER A 190 -9.85 -8.23 -14.08
N PRO A 191 -10.41 -7.46 -13.14
CA PRO A 191 -10.49 -7.83 -11.73
C PRO A 191 -11.24 -9.16 -11.53
N MET A 192 -10.85 -9.95 -10.54
CA MET A 192 -11.50 -11.24 -10.24
C MET A 192 -12.87 -11.06 -9.59
N ILE A 193 -13.14 -9.88 -9.06
CA ILE A 193 -14.41 -9.48 -8.43
C ILE A 193 -14.77 -8.05 -8.86
N ALA A 194 -16.05 -7.74 -8.87
CA ALA A 194 -16.51 -6.36 -9.03
C ALA A 194 -16.22 -5.54 -7.78
N LEU A 195 -15.85 -4.27 -7.94
CA LEU A 195 -15.47 -3.39 -6.82
C LEU A 195 -16.63 -3.22 -5.83
N GLU A 196 -17.86 -3.14 -6.33
CA GLU A 196 -19.08 -3.00 -5.54
C GLU A 196 -19.29 -4.18 -4.57
N THR A 197 -18.80 -5.37 -4.93
CA THR A 197 -18.90 -6.59 -4.11
C THR A 197 -17.69 -6.80 -3.19
N PHE A 198 -16.71 -5.89 -3.21
CA PHE A 198 -15.47 -6.06 -2.45
C PHE A 198 -15.73 -6.20 -0.94
N SER A 199 -16.69 -5.47 -0.38
CA SER A 199 -17.02 -5.54 1.06
C SER A 199 -17.49 -6.94 1.45
N GLU A 200 -18.37 -7.55 0.66
CA GLU A 200 -18.88 -8.90 0.88
C GLU A 200 -17.78 -9.95 0.71
N PHE A 201 -17.00 -9.83 -0.37
CA PHE A 201 -15.84 -10.66 -0.60
C PHE A 201 -14.82 -10.56 0.55
N SER A 202 -14.50 -9.36 0.99
CA SER A 202 -13.57 -9.12 2.11
C SER A 202 -14.05 -9.81 3.39
N ASN A 203 -15.35 -9.74 3.70
CA ASN A 203 -15.95 -10.42 4.84
C ASN A 203 -15.87 -11.96 4.69
N LEU A 204 -16.18 -12.49 3.51
CA LEU A 204 -16.06 -13.92 3.21
C LEU A 204 -14.61 -14.40 3.43
N VAL A 205 -13.64 -13.66 2.94
CA VAL A 205 -12.21 -13.96 3.14
C VAL A 205 -11.85 -13.94 4.62
N ASP A 206 -12.26 -12.91 5.37
CA ASP A 206 -11.99 -12.83 6.81
C ASP A 206 -12.55 -14.01 7.59
N GLN A 207 -13.75 -14.46 7.25
CA GLN A 207 -14.36 -15.62 7.86
C GLN A 207 -13.68 -16.93 7.43
N SER A 208 -13.30 -17.06 6.16
CA SER A 208 -12.57 -18.21 5.65
C SER A 208 -11.27 -18.47 6.43
N PHE A 209 -10.57 -17.43 6.81
CA PHE A 209 -9.31 -17.46 7.57
C PHE A 209 -9.49 -17.28 9.09
N ALA A 210 -10.71 -17.30 9.63
CA ALA A 210 -10.96 -17.03 11.06
C ALA A 210 -10.21 -18.00 11.98
N ASN A 211 -10.14 -19.28 11.60
CA ASN A 211 -9.42 -20.32 12.33
C ASN A 211 -8.48 -21.06 11.39
N LYS A 212 -7.20 -20.72 11.43
CA LYS A 212 -6.15 -21.32 10.59
C LYS A 212 -6.08 -22.85 10.62
N ARG A 213 -6.44 -23.49 11.76
CA ARG A 213 -6.39 -24.94 11.93
C ARG A 213 -7.65 -25.68 11.49
N LYS A 214 -8.70 -24.97 11.09
CA LYS A 214 -9.99 -25.57 10.69
C LYS A 214 -10.16 -25.55 9.18
N GLY A 215 -10.77 -26.63 8.66
CA GLY A 215 -11.19 -26.67 7.25
C GLY A 215 -12.22 -25.61 6.92
N ILE A 216 -12.31 -25.27 5.64
CA ILE A 216 -13.13 -24.18 5.11
C ILE A 216 -14.61 -24.32 5.48
N LYS A 217 -15.16 -25.55 5.45
CA LYS A 217 -16.54 -25.83 5.86
C LYS A 217 -16.84 -25.36 7.30
N ASN A 218 -15.89 -25.53 8.21
CA ASN A 218 -16.07 -25.15 9.61
C ASN A 218 -15.97 -23.64 9.81
N ASN A 219 -15.11 -22.97 9.04
CA ASN A 219 -14.98 -21.52 9.07
C ASN A 219 -16.22 -20.85 8.47
N LEU A 220 -16.78 -21.42 7.41
CA LEU A 220 -17.92 -20.88 6.66
C LEU A 220 -19.26 -21.55 6.98
N LYS A 221 -19.41 -22.17 8.17
CA LYS A 221 -20.62 -22.90 8.57
C LYS A 221 -21.93 -22.08 8.56
N LYS A 222 -21.81 -20.75 8.56
CA LYS A 222 -22.97 -19.83 8.48
C LYS A 222 -23.44 -19.59 7.04
N PHE A 223 -22.71 -20.06 6.05
CA PHE A 223 -23.03 -19.90 4.64
C PHE A 223 -23.53 -21.24 4.07
N GLU A 224 -24.53 -21.16 3.21
CA GLU A 224 -24.99 -22.31 2.44
C GLU A 224 -24.11 -22.45 1.19
N ILE A 225 -23.08 -23.29 1.28
CA ILE A 225 -22.09 -23.48 0.20
C ILE A 225 -22.20 -24.91 -0.33
N ASN A 226 -22.39 -25.02 -1.65
CA ASN A 226 -22.30 -26.29 -2.36
C ASN A 226 -20.85 -26.58 -2.77
N TYR A 227 -20.08 -27.12 -1.82
CA TYR A 227 -18.65 -27.44 -2.03
C TYR A 227 -18.40 -28.39 -3.22
N LYS A 228 -19.32 -29.34 -3.47
CA LYS A 228 -19.22 -30.28 -4.57
C LYS A 228 -19.32 -29.56 -5.94
N ARG A 229 -20.27 -28.61 -6.06
CA ARG A 229 -20.44 -27.81 -7.29
C ARG A 229 -19.22 -26.92 -7.56
N LEU A 230 -18.58 -26.42 -6.51
CA LEU A 230 -17.40 -25.57 -6.59
C LEU A 230 -16.08 -26.37 -6.75
N ASN A 231 -16.15 -27.71 -6.71
CA ASN A 231 -14.98 -28.57 -6.70
C ASN A 231 -13.98 -28.25 -5.56
N ILE A 232 -14.51 -27.84 -4.41
CA ILE A 232 -13.69 -27.49 -3.22
C ILE A 232 -13.76 -28.65 -2.24
N ASN A 233 -12.59 -29.07 -1.73
CA ASN A 233 -12.53 -29.99 -0.60
C ASN A 233 -12.96 -29.24 0.68
N PRO A 234 -14.11 -29.61 1.32
CA PRO A 234 -14.63 -28.93 2.50
C PRO A 234 -13.72 -29.03 3.74
N LEU A 235 -12.77 -29.98 3.75
CA LEU A 235 -11.79 -30.17 4.82
C LEU A 235 -10.51 -29.38 4.60
N ALA A 236 -10.27 -28.89 3.38
CA ALA A 236 -9.12 -28.04 3.07
C ALA A 236 -9.18 -26.74 3.90
N ARG A 237 -8.01 -26.23 4.28
CA ARG A 237 -7.89 -24.93 4.95
C ARG A 237 -7.94 -23.81 3.91
N ALA A 238 -8.32 -22.61 4.32
CA ALA A 238 -8.44 -21.48 3.41
C ALA A 238 -7.12 -21.16 2.66
N GLU A 239 -5.97 -21.36 3.32
CA GLU A 239 -4.65 -21.17 2.73
C GLU A 239 -4.26 -22.20 1.65
N GLU A 240 -4.99 -23.32 1.57
CA GLU A 240 -4.77 -24.40 0.60
C GLU A 240 -5.62 -24.22 -0.67
N LEU A 241 -6.55 -23.26 -0.66
CA LEU A 241 -7.40 -22.96 -1.80
C LEU A 241 -6.75 -21.95 -2.75
N SER A 242 -6.99 -22.15 -4.04
CA SER A 242 -6.55 -21.26 -5.14
C SER A 242 -7.59 -20.20 -5.45
#